data_46aca529e9c331659d7c846a5919d3ed
#
_entry.id   46aca529e9c331659d7c846a5919d3ed
#
_cell.length_a   1.000
_cell.length_b   1.000
_cell.length_c   1.000
_cell.angle_alpha   90.00
_cell.angle_beta   90.00
_cell.angle_gamma   90.00
#
_symmetry.space_group_name_H-M   'P 1'
#
loop_
_entity.id
_entity.type
_entity.pdbx_description
1 polymer ?
#
loop_
_entity_poly.entity_id
_entity_poly.type
_entity_poly.pdbx_seq_one_letter_code
_entity_poly.pdbx_strand_id
1 'polypeptide(L)'
;MSDIPTMPTGTAVVSWQDSDGLHLRVYSTDGYNVLERCADPGSDWTTGGFSAPGSDVSATCWQDTAGVHIRVYCTFEDVTTEWCFDGGSGWAQGAYTV
;
A
#
# COMPACT_ATOMS: atom_id res chain seq x y z
N MET A 1 7.08 -19.41 17.50
CA MET A 1 7.59 -19.16 16.95
C MET A 1 7.68 -18.63 16.27
N SER A 2 7.60 -18.34 16.21
CA SER A 2 7.72 -17.86 15.63
C SER A 2 8.44 -17.38 14.98
N ASP A 3 8.91 -17.60 14.83
CA ASP A 3 10.05 -16.90 14.34
C ASP A 3 10.46 -17.28 12.96
N ILE A 4 9.56 -17.82 12.20
CA ILE A 4 9.77 -17.98 10.79
C ILE A 4 9.55 -16.61 10.17
N PRO A 5 10.59 -15.97 9.63
CA PRO A 5 10.40 -14.66 9.04
C PRO A 5 9.45 -14.77 7.86
N THR A 6 8.53 -13.84 7.78
CA THR A 6 7.68 -13.69 6.63
C THR A 6 8.54 -13.25 5.45
N MET A 7 8.49 -13.99 4.36
CA MET A 7 9.28 -13.68 3.18
C MET A 7 8.39 -13.01 2.14
N PRO A 8 8.72 -11.78 1.72
CA PRO A 8 7.96 -11.14 0.66
C PRO A 8 8.04 -11.94 -0.64
N THR A 9 6.90 -12.15 -1.29
CA THR A 9 6.83 -12.78 -2.59
C THR A 9 6.50 -11.77 -3.69
N GLY A 10 6.11 -10.56 -3.31
CA GLY A 10 5.86 -9.48 -4.25
C GLY A 10 5.85 -8.15 -3.54
N THR A 11 6.28 -7.09 -4.22
CA THR A 11 6.42 -5.77 -3.63
C THR A 11 6.05 -4.71 -4.67
N ALA A 12 5.29 -3.70 -4.22
CA ALA A 12 4.97 -2.52 -5.01
C ALA A 12 5.33 -1.27 -4.20
N VAL A 13 5.79 -0.24 -4.90
CA VAL A 13 6.22 1.00 -4.25
C VAL A 13 5.57 2.19 -4.94
N VAL A 14 5.09 3.13 -4.15
CA VAL A 14 4.66 4.43 -4.64
C VAL A 14 5.38 5.53 -3.89
N SER A 15 5.52 6.69 -4.52
CA SER A 15 6.17 7.83 -3.90
C SER A 15 5.50 9.12 -4.35
N TRP A 16 5.59 10.14 -3.52
CA TRP A 16 5.19 11.49 -3.88
C TRP A 16 6.03 12.49 -3.10
N GLN A 17 6.06 13.71 -3.59
CA GLN A 17 6.75 14.81 -2.90
C GLN A 17 5.76 15.92 -2.61
N ASP A 18 5.94 16.56 -1.48
CA ASP A 18 5.21 17.77 -1.12
C ASP A 18 6.18 18.74 -0.43
N SER A 19 5.66 19.76 0.22
CA SER A 19 6.48 20.79 0.87
C SER A 19 7.34 20.21 2.00
N ASP A 20 6.96 19.07 2.57
CA ASP A 20 7.75 18.42 3.63
C ASP A 20 8.85 17.52 3.08
N GLY A 21 8.76 17.12 1.82
CA GLY A 21 9.78 16.27 1.19
C GLY A 21 9.19 15.03 0.55
N LEU A 22 10.01 13.98 0.48
CA LEU A 22 9.65 12.74 -0.19
C LEU A 22 8.95 11.77 0.76
N HIS A 23 7.86 11.21 0.28
CA HIS A 23 7.10 10.17 0.98
C HIS A 23 7.15 8.89 0.17
N LEU A 24 7.34 7.77 0.85
CA LEU A 24 7.36 6.44 0.22
C LEU A 24 6.36 5.52 0.92
N ARG A 25 5.71 4.69 0.11
CA ARG A 25 4.87 3.61 0.64
C ARG A 25 5.25 2.34 -0.07
N VAL A 26 5.51 1.30 0.71
CA VAL A 26 5.89 -0.01 0.20
C VAL A 26 4.83 -1.01 0.63
N TYR A 27 4.29 -1.71 -0.35
CA TYR A 27 3.27 -2.73 -0.14
C TYR A 27 3.89 -4.08 -0.49
N SER A 28 3.96 -4.97 0.50
CA SER A 28 4.58 -6.28 0.31
C SER A 28 3.61 -7.38 0.70
N THR A 29 3.63 -8.47 -0.05
CA THR A 29 2.83 -9.65 0.29
C THR A 29 3.74 -10.83 0.62
N ASP A 30 3.31 -11.64 1.59
CA ASP A 30 3.95 -12.90 1.93
C ASP A 30 3.30 -14.10 1.23
N GLY A 31 2.42 -13.83 0.27
CA GLY A 31 1.64 -14.84 -0.42
C GLY A 31 0.20 -14.92 0.09
N TYR A 32 -0.09 -14.29 1.21
CA TYR A 32 -1.42 -14.31 1.83
C TYR A 32 -1.95 -12.93 2.12
N ASN A 33 -1.13 -12.06 2.68
CA ASN A 33 -1.55 -10.73 3.08
C ASN A 33 -0.60 -9.67 2.57
N VAL A 34 -1.15 -8.53 2.18
CA VAL A 34 -0.39 -7.34 1.79
C VAL A 34 -0.34 -6.41 2.99
N LEU A 35 0.87 -5.96 3.33
CA LEU A 35 1.11 -5.01 4.41
C LEU A 35 1.81 -3.78 3.87
N GLU A 36 1.67 -2.66 4.59
CA GLU A 36 2.22 -1.36 4.19
C GLU A 36 3.33 -0.93 5.12
N ARG A 37 4.42 -0.41 4.55
CA ARG A 37 5.47 0.29 5.29
C ARG A 37 5.58 1.69 4.74
N CYS A 38 5.84 2.64 5.62
CA CYS A 38 5.83 4.06 5.30
C CYS A 38 7.15 4.71 5.66
N ALA A 39 7.67 5.53 4.78
CA ALA A 39 8.79 6.42 5.08
C ALA A 39 8.39 7.85 4.73
N ASP A 40 8.46 8.72 5.72
CA ASP A 40 8.11 10.13 5.57
C ASP A 40 9.29 10.98 5.99
N PRO A 41 9.40 12.24 5.51
CA PRO A 41 10.54 13.08 5.85
C PRO A 41 10.68 13.22 7.37
N GLY A 42 11.93 13.03 7.84
CA GLY A 42 12.24 13.19 9.25
C GLY A 42 11.86 12.02 10.14
N SER A 43 11.41 10.91 9.59
CA SER A 43 11.08 9.74 10.39
C SER A 43 11.67 8.47 9.77
N ASP A 44 11.87 7.45 10.60
CA ASP A 44 12.29 6.15 10.12
C ASP A 44 11.10 5.40 9.51
N TRP A 45 11.37 4.23 8.95
CA TRP A 45 10.32 3.38 8.42
C TRP A 45 9.35 2.96 9.53
N THR A 46 8.07 3.07 9.25
CA THR A 46 7.01 2.67 10.17
C THR A 46 6.03 1.76 9.47
N THR A 47 5.25 1.01 10.26
CA THR A 47 4.17 0.20 9.72
C THR A 47 2.97 1.10 9.43
N GLY A 48 2.43 0.98 8.22
CA GLY A 48 1.25 1.75 7.84
C GLY A 48 -0.04 1.09 8.29
N GLY A 49 -1.15 1.75 7.99
CA GLY A 49 -2.47 1.28 8.38
C GLY A 49 -3.14 0.34 7.39
N PHE A 50 -2.51 0.09 6.25
CA PHE A 50 -3.13 -0.75 5.23
C PHE A 50 -2.79 -2.23 5.43
N SER A 51 -3.79 -3.08 5.30
CA SER A 51 -3.63 -4.54 5.31
C SER A 51 -4.80 -5.16 4.56
N ALA A 52 -4.51 -6.09 3.67
CA ALA A 52 -5.56 -6.77 2.91
C ALA A 52 -5.06 -8.13 2.42
N PRO A 53 -5.96 -9.10 2.18
CA PRO A 53 -5.55 -10.35 1.57
C PRO A 53 -4.99 -10.12 0.17
N GLY A 54 -3.91 -10.80 -0.17
CA GLY A 54 -3.34 -10.75 -1.49
C GLY A 54 -2.09 -11.57 -1.60
N SER A 55 -2.00 -12.34 -2.67
CA SER A 55 -0.77 -13.06 -3.04
C SER A 55 0.04 -12.31 -4.09
N ASP A 56 -0.55 -11.25 -4.64
CA ASP A 56 0.10 -10.36 -5.59
C ASP A 56 -0.37 -8.94 -5.32
N VAL A 57 0.45 -7.94 -5.64
CA VAL A 57 0.15 -6.55 -5.36
C VAL A 57 0.74 -5.64 -6.43
N SER A 58 -0.02 -4.61 -6.80
CA SER A 58 0.48 -3.50 -7.59
C SER A 58 -0.12 -2.22 -7.03
N ALA A 59 0.50 -1.07 -7.34
CA ALA A 59 0.07 0.19 -6.78
C ALA A 59 0.40 1.35 -7.69
N THR A 60 -0.39 2.40 -7.56
CA THR A 60 -0.11 3.69 -8.21
C THR A 60 -0.57 4.81 -7.30
N CYS A 61 -0.04 6.01 -7.52
CA CYS A 61 -0.48 7.18 -6.79
C CYS A 61 -0.41 8.42 -7.65
N TRP A 62 -1.15 9.44 -7.24
CA TRP A 62 -1.07 10.76 -7.87
C TRP A 62 -1.44 11.81 -6.83
N GLN A 63 -1.16 13.07 -7.15
CA GLN A 63 -1.48 14.20 -6.28
C GLN A 63 -2.32 15.20 -7.05
N ASP A 64 -3.22 15.86 -6.35
CA ASP A 64 -3.95 16.99 -6.87
C ASP A 64 -4.20 17.98 -5.72
N THR A 65 -5.08 18.95 -5.93
CA THR A 65 -5.35 19.98 -4.91
C THR A 65 -6.00 19.40 -3.65
N ALA A 66 -6.60 18.23 -3.73
CA ALA A 66 -7.19 17.56 -2.58
C ALA A 66 -6.17 16.72 -1.80
N GLY A 67 -4.96 16.54 -2.33
CA GLY A 67 -3.92 15.80 -1.65
C GLY A 67 -3.45 14.60 -2.45
N VAL A 68 -2.89 13.61 -1.75
CA VAL A 68 -2.38 12.40 -2.37
C VAL A 68 -3.51 11.37 -2.48
N HIS A 69 -3.48 10.64 -3.59
CA HIS A 69 -4.38 9.52 -3.86
C HIS A 69 -3.54 8.29 -4.13
N ILE A 70 -3.86 7.19 -3.49
CA ILE A 70 -3.16 5.92 -3.69
C ILE A 70 -4.18 4.86 -4.06
N ARG A 71 -3.81 4.02 -5.02
CA ARG A 71 -4.60 2.84 -5.37
C ARG A 71 -3.71 1.62 -5.26
N VAL A 72 -4.17 0.64 -4.48
CA VAL A 72 -3.47 -0.63 -4.30
C VAL A 72 -4.39 -1.73 -4.79
N TYR A 73 -3.87 -2.56 -5.67
CA TYR A 73 -4.61 -3.67 -6.25
C TYR A 73 -4.03 -4.97 -5.72
N CYS A 74 -4.85 -5.72 -4.99
CA CYS A 74 -4.43 -6.97 -4.36
C CYS A 74 -5.18 -8.11 -5.02
N THR A 75 -4.44 -9.11 -5.49
CA THR A 75 -5.03 -10.29 -6.11
C THR A 75 -4.90 -11.46 -5.16
N PHE A 76 -6.01 -12.12 -4.87
CA PHE A 76 -6.04 -13.29 -4.01
C PHE A 76 -7.08 -14.27 -4.56
N GLU A 77 -6.65 -15.52 -4.80
CA GLU A 77 -7.55 -16.56 -5.30
C GLU A 77 -8.34 -16.11 -6.53
N ASP A 78 -7.61 -15.58 -7.52
CA ASP A 78 -8.14 -15.15 -8.82
C ASP A 78 -9.05 -13.91 -8.78
N VAL A 79 -9.14 -13.22 -7.64
CA VAL A 79 -9.92 -11.98 -7.53
C VAL A 79 -8.99 -10.84 -7.22
N THR A 80 -9.07 -9.77 -8.00
CA THR A 80 -8.33 -8.53 -7.75
C THR A 80 -9.28 -7.51 -7.14
N THR A 81 -8.89 -6.98 -6.00
CA THR A 81 -9.64 -5.97 -5.26
C THR A 81 -8.87 -4.66 -5.26
N GLU A 82 -9.56 -3.57 -5.50
CA GLU A 82 -8.98 -2.23 -5.46
C GLU A 82 -9.16 -1.62 -4.08
N TRP A 83 -8.08 -1.06 -3.55
CA TRP A 83 -8.12 -0.31 -2.29
C TRP A 83 -7.70 1.12 -2.55
N CYS A 84 -8.43 2.05 -1.99
CA CYS A 84 -8.30 3.48 -2.26
C CYS A 84 -7.95 4.25 -1.01
N PHE A 85 -6.92 5.09 -1.11
CA PHE A 85 -6.61 6.08 -0.09
C PHE A 85 -6.71 7.45 -0.75
N ASP A 86 -7.57 8.30 -0.23
CA ASP A 86 -7.81 9.64 -0.78
C ASP A 86 -7.66 10.67 0.33
N GLY A 87 -6.45 11.21 0.46
CA GLY A 87 -6.16 12.25 1.45
C GLY A 87 -6.50 11.80 2.86
N GLY A 88 -7.30 12.55 3.57
CA GLY A 88 -7.61 12.30 4.97
C GLY A 88 -8.71 11.30 5.25
N SER A 89 -9.28 10.65 4.25
CA SER A 89 -10.45 9.78 4.49
C SER A 89 -10.10 8.32 4.80
N GLY A 90 -8.81 7.96 4.82
CA GLY A 90 -8.37 6.62 5.13
C GLY A 90 -8.57 5.65 3.96
N TRP A 91 -8.43 4.36 4.23
CA TRP A 91 -8.53 3.32 3.21
C TRP A 91 -9.96 2.83 3.04
N ALA A 92 -10.38 2.65 1.81
CA ALA A 92 -11.70 2.12 1.49
C ALA A 92 -11.60 1.24 0.25
N GLN A 93 -12.48 0.26 0.15
CA GLN A 93 -12.54 -0.59 -1.03
C GLN A 93 -13.09 0.20 -2.20
N GLY A 94 -12.44 0.08 -3.36
CA GLY A 94 -12.88 0.74 -4.58
C GLY A 94 -13.89 -0.09 -5.36
N ALA A 95 -14.25 0.43 -6.53
CA ALA A 95 -15.27 -0.18 -7.37
C ALA A 95 -14.76 -1.32 -8.25
N TYR A 96 -13.44 -1.38 -8.46
CA TYR A 96 -12.88 -2.41 -9.33
C TYR A 96 -12.89 -3.76 -8.63
N THR A 97 -13.36 -4.79 -9.29
CA THR A 97 -13.28 -6.15 -8.81
C THR A 97 -13.40 -7.12 -9.97
N VAL A 98 -12.44 -7.98 -10.10
CA VAL A 98 -12.50 -9.14 -11.01
C VAL A 98 -11.54 -10.21 -10.53
#